data_2b93d99a2a8ffe9f00c76b2062d32f2f
#
_entry.id   2b93d99a2a8ffe9f00c76b2062d32f2f
#
_cell.length_a   1.000
_cell.length_b   1.000
_cell.length_c   1.000
_cell.angle_alpha   90.00
_cell.angle_beta   90.00
_cell.angle_gamma   90.00
#
_symmetry.space_group_name_H-M   'P 1'
#
loop_
_entity.id
_entity.type
_entity.pdbx_description
1 polymer ?
#
loop_
_entity_poly.entity_id
_entity_poly.type
_entity_poly.pdbx_seq_one_letter_code
_entity_poly.pdbx_strand_id
1 'polypeptide(L)'
;MFRWLDLYFNDLKSGIPTGLYFLVFLVSLTNVIYVSPLWNTKVRRRSSTNLLSISILLNILAIIAFAITWSLILDFFEQEADAMRDLPYEEFLNARSTFVKAYEEVTTTSGYFYSQQLLMWVIPGCIFLQNSRMKKQITLAYTATGFLGAISLSFPLFFSHLLLLDVEEKEEKNEDQSSIKTAKTASLLQIVCAVIAVIAVVVLPQTVHTHPQTYVIALFLLHIVLAIPALCSLFITSEVEVLLPTTTTTTISLQLQHLYFGLTGASFVVHLTHLITAVKESSTISDLIHFGWQNTCQSSISYDVVFTILICGLYVGARRGFGSGCLVVMLSPFIS
;
A
#
# COMPACT_ATOMS: atom_id res chain seq x y z
N MET A 1 -19.21 1.99 22.38
CA MET A 1 -18.24 0.90 22.43
C MET A 1 -18.63 -0.11 21.35
N PHE A 2 -17.80 -0.40 20.47
CA PHE A 2 -17.82 -1.20 19.21
C PHE A 2 -19.08 -2.05 18.92
N ARG A 3 -20.22 -1.40 18.67
CA ARG A 3 -21.49 -2.07 18.38
C ARG A 3 -21.44 -2.92 17.08
N TRP A 4 -20.58 -2.52 16.14
CA TRP A 4 -20.34 -3.27 14.93
C TRP A 4 -19.73 -4.67 15.21
N LEU A 5 -18.96 -4.85 16.29
CA LEU A 5 -18.44 -6.16 16.67
C LEU A 5 -19.58 -7.14 16.97
N ASP A 6 -20.59 -6.70 17.74
CA ASP A 6 -21.73 -7.55 18.07
C ASP A 6 -22.49 -7.97 16.79
N LEU A 7 -22.64 -7.07 15.83
CA LEU A 7 -23.33 -7.35 14.58
C LEU A 7 -22.56 -8.33 13.69
N TYR A 8 -21.23 -8.13 13.54
CA TYR A 8 -20.40 -8.95 12.67
C TYR A 8 -19.99 -10.29 13.26
N PHE A 9 -19.85 -10.42 14.58
CA PHE A 9 -19.43 -11.67 15.22
C PHE A 9 -20.59 -12.57 15.61
N ASN A 10 -21.83 -12.06 15.67
CA ASN A 10 -23.00 -12.88 15.92
C ASN A 10 -23.46 -13.68 14.68
N ASP A 11 -23.02 -13.29 13.48
CA ASP A 11 -23.22 -14.06 12.26
C ASP A 11 -21.95 -14.76 11.81
N LEU A 12 -21.97 -16.11 11.75
CA LEU A 12 -20.83 -16.93 11.33
C LEU A 12 -20.33 -16.61 9.91
N LYS A 13 -21.20 -16.15 8.99
CA LYS A 13 -20.81 -15.80 7.62
C LYS A 13 -19.96 -14.53 7.55
N SER A 14 -20.24 -13.56 8.40
CA SER A 14 -19.51 -12.29 8.46
C SER A 14 -18.38 -12.31 9.46
N GLY A 15 -18.57 -13.01 10.59
CA GLY A 15 -17.62 -13.06 11.70
C GLY A 15 -16.32 -13.80 11.36
N ILE A 16 -16.41 -14.91 10.62
CA ILE A 16 -15.21 -15.68 10.24
C ILE A 16 -14.29 -14.86 9.31
N PRO A 17 -14.77 -14.27 8.18
CA PRO A 17 -13.91 -13.45 7.33
C PRO A 17 -13.34 -12.23 8.05
N THR A 18 -14.13 -11.56 8.87
CA THR A 18 -13.70 -10.38 9.65
C THR A 18 -12.66 -10.77 10.70
N GLY A 19 -12.89 -11.85 11.43
CA GLY A 19 -11.92 -12.37 12.41
C GLY A 19 -10.60 -12.80 11.76
N LEU A 20 -10.66 -13.47 10.63
CA LEU A 20 -9.47 -13.85 9.86
C LEU A 20 -8.70 -12.64 9.34
N TYR A 21 -9.41 -11.63 8.85
CA TYR A 21 -8.81 -10.36 8.42
C TYR A 21 -8.00 -9.72 9.55
N PHE A 22 -8.59 -9.52 10.73
CA PHE A 22 -7.89 -8.94 11.87
C PHE A 22 -6.77 -9.83 12.39
N LEU A 23 -6.94 -11.15 12.38
CA LEU A 23 -5.89 -12.08 12.79
C LEU A 23 -4.66 -11.97 11.88
N VAL A 24 -4.85 -12.00 10.56
CA VAL A 24 -3.75 -11.88 9.58
C VAL A 24 -3.08 -10.52 9.71
N PHE A 25 -3.86 -9.44 9.89
CA PHE A 25 -3.32 -8.11 10.12
C PHE A 25 -2.44 -8.06 11.38
N LEU A 26 -2.96 -8.53 12.52
CA LEU A 26 -2.22 -8.51 13.80
C LEU A 26 -0.96 -9.36 13.76
N VAL A 27 -1.01 -10.54 13.15
CA VAL A 27 0.16 -11.41 12.97
C VAL A 27 1.20 -10.71 12.08
N SER A 28 0.78 -10.09 10.99
CA SER A 28 1.68 -9.37 10.09
C SER A 28 2.32 -8.15 10.77
N LEU A 29 1.53 -7.34 11.44
CA LEU A 29 2.01 -6.17 12.19
C LEU A 29 2.96 -6.56 13.32
N THR A 30 2.64 -7.62 14.07
CA THR A 30 3.51 -8.13 15.14
C THR A 30 4.86 -8.59 14.57
N ASN A 31 4.86 -9.29 13.44
CA ASN A 31 6.11 -9.66 12.75
C ASN A 31 6.93 -8.42 12.35
N VAL A 32 6.29 -7.43 11.73
CA VAL A 32 6.96 -6.17 11.33
C VAL A 32 7.60 -5.46 12.54
N ILE A 33 6.87 -5.35 13.64
CA ILE A 33 7.36 -4.73 14.87
C ILE A 33 8.51 -5.54 15.46
N TYR A 34 8.36 -6.86 15.56
CA TYR A 34 9.35 -7.75 16.16
C TYR A 34 10.70 -7.73 15.43
N VAL A 35 10.68 -7.72 14.10
CA VAL A 35 11.91 -7.71 13.28
C VAL A 35 12.52 -6.32 13.11
N SER A 36 11.91 -5.28 13.66
CA SER A 36 12.38 -3.90 13.50
C SER A 36 13.79 -3.72 14.09
N PRO A 37 14.76 -3.20 13.31
CA PRO A 37 16.11 -2.93 13.80
C PRO A 37 16.16 -1.89 14.92
N LEU A 38 15.09 -1.13 15.16
CA LEU A 38 15.00 -0.20 16.28
C LEU A 38 15.17 -0.87 17.64
N TRP A 39 14.84 -2.15 17.76
CA TRP A 39 15.02 -2.92 18.98
C TRP A 39 16.45 -3.44 19.14
N ASN A 40 17.25 -3.45 18.08
CA ASN A 40 18.63 -3.89 18.11
C ASN A 40 19.54 -2.79 18.67
N THR A 41 20.01 -2.96 19.90
CA THR A 41 20.88 -1.99 20.58
C THR A 41 22.21 -1.74 19.85
N LYS A 42 22.73 -2.75 19.12
CA LYS A 42 23.95 -2.60 18.31
C LYS A 42 23.70 -1.66 17.13
N VAL A 43 22.60 -1.86 16.40
CA VAL A 43 22.20 -1.00 15.28
C VAL A 43 21.97 0.44 15.75
N ARG A 44 21.25 0.62 16.85
CA ARG A 44 20.98 1.95 17.43
C ARG A 44 22.26 2.69 17.81
N ARG A 45 23.23 2.01 18.42
CA ARG A 45 24.52 2.62 18.82
C ARG A 45 25.38 3.03 17.62
N ARG A 46 25.25 2.32 16.50
CA ARG A 46 26.04 2.53 15.28
C ARG A 46 25.40 3.54 14.32
N SER A 47 24.09 3.68 14.40
CA SER A 47 23.36 4.64 13.58
C SER A 47 23.72 6.07 13.95
N SER A 48 23.91 6.94 12.94
CA SER A 48 24.03 8.37 13.20
C SER A 48 22.77 8.90 13.88
N THR A 49 22.93 9.90 14.74
CA THR A 49 21.80 10.52 15.45
C THR A 49 20.69 10.97 14.49
N ASN A 50 21.06 11.51 13.33
CA ASN A 50 20.09 11.97 12.33
C ASN A 50 19.27 10.81 11.74
N LEU A 51 19.89 9.69 11.35
CA LEU A 51 19.18 8.53 10.80
C LEU A 51 18.27 7.89 11.86
N LEU A 52 18.73 7.79 13.08
CA LEU A 52 17.94 7.27 14.18
C LEU A 52 16.72 8.16 14.46
N SER A 53 16.91 9.49 14.48
CA SER A 53 15.83 10.44 14.69
C SER A 53 14.79 10.36 13.56
N ILE A 54 15.20 10.26 12.31
CA ILE A 54 14.28 10.09 11.16
C ILE A 54 13.55 8.75 11.26
N SER A 55 14.25 7.67 11.63
CA SER A 55 13.61 6.36 11.81
C SER A 55 12.55 6.38 12.92
N ILE A 56 12.84 7.03 14.04
CA ILE A 56 11.86 7.22 15.13
C ILE A 56 10.67 8.06 14.63
N LEU A 57 10.92 9.17 13.92
CA LEU A 57 9.87 10.02 13.36
C LEU A 57 8.97 9.23 12.41
N LEU A 58 9.53 8.41 11.53
CA LEU A 58 8.76 7.53 10.63
C LEU A 58 7.86 6.58 11.41
N ASN A 59 8.34 5.98 12.52
CA ASN A 59 7.51 5.10 13.34
C ASN A 59 6.39 5.87 14.07
N ILE A 60 6.64 7.09 14.54
CA ILE A 60 5.62 7.95 15.14
C ILE A 60 4.55 8.29 14.09
N LEU A 61 4.97 8.70 12.89
CA LEU A 61 4.05 9.00 11.79
C LEU A 61 3.22 7.78 11.39
N ALA A 62 3.80 6.57 11.41
CA ALA A 62 3.06 5.33 11.17
C ALA A 62 1.90 5.15 12.15
N ILE A 63 2.15 5.38 13.44
CA ILE A 63 1.13 5.25 14.50
C ILE A 63 0.05 6.32 14.33
N ILE A 64 0.44 7.58 14.09
CA ILE A 64 -0.50 8.69 13.91
C ILE A 64 -1.37 8.47 12.68
N ALA A 65 -0.75 8.13 11.54
CA ALA A 65 -1.47 7.87 10.30
C ALA A 65 -2.46 6.72 10.46
N PHE A 66 -2.03 5.61 11.08
CA PHE A 66 -2.89 4.46 11.35
C PHE A 66 -4.07 4.84 12.27
N ALA A 67 -3.81 5.58 13.34
CA ALA A 67 -4.86 5.99 14.26
C ALA A 67 -5.91 6.87 13.57
N ILE A 68 -5.49 7.81 12.72
CA ILE A 68 -6.40 8.70 11.98
C ILE A 68 -7.18 7.91 10.92
N THR A 69 -6.50 7.15 10.07
CA THR A 69 -7.18 6.40 8.99
C THR A 69 -8.15 5.38 9.54
N TRP A 70 -7.76 4.64 10.58
CA TRP A 70 -8.63 3.63 11.16
C TRP A 70 -9.75 4.18 12.04
N SER A 71 -9.59 5.32 12.70
CA SER A 71 -10.73 5.94 13.39
C SER A 71 -11.86 6.26 12.41
N LEU A 72 -11.54 6.78 11.22
CA LEU A 72 -12.53 7.08 10.19
C LEU A 72 -13.17 5.81 9.58
N ILE A 73 -12.40 4.74 9.40
CA ILE A 73 -12.94 3.44 8.95
C ILE A 73 -13.86 2.85 10.01
N LEU A 74 -13.50 2.93 11.28
CA LEU A 74 -14.34 2.44 12.38
C LEU A 74 -15.62 3.25 12.53
N ASP A 75 -15.55 4.58 12.34
CA ASP A 75 -16.74 5.44 12.31
C ASP A 75 -17.69 5.04 11.16
N PHE A 76 -17.14 4.72 9.98
CA PHE A 76 -17.95 4.21 8.89
C PHE A 76 -18.60 2.86 9.24
N PHE A 77 -17.85 1.95 9.85
CA PHE A 77 -18.39 0.65 10.26
C PHE A 77 -19.51 0.80 11.32
N GLU A 78 -19.40 1.78 12.20
CA GLU A 78 -20.43 2.06 13.19
C GLU A 78 -21.69 2.64 12.55
N GLN A 79 -21.55 3.56 11.57
CA GLN A 79 -22.65 4.09 10.77
C GLN A 79 -23.39 2.99 9.99
N GLU A 80 -22.65 2.10 9.32
CA GLU A 80 -23.20 0.98 8.59
C GLU A 80 -23.90 -0.03 9.52
N ALA A 81 -23.32 -0.30 10.69
CA ALA A 81 -23.94 -1.17 11.69
C ALA A 81 -25.26 -0.60 12.24
N ASP A 82 -25.32 0.71 12.47
CA ASP A 82 -26.57 1.38 12.89
C ASP A 82 -27.61 1.34 11.77
N ALA A 83 -27.23 1.54 10.51
CA ALA A 83 -28.14 1.42 9.36
C ALA A 83 -28.68 0.00 9.14
N MET A 84 -27.88 -1.03 9.48
CA MET A 84 -28.29 -2.44 9.34
C MET A 84 -29.10 -2.97 10.51
N ARG A 85 -29.14 -2.27 11.66
CA ARG A 85 -29.77 -2.75 12.89
C ARG A 85 -31.26 -3.05 12.74
N ASP A 86 -31.95 -2.23 11.95
CA ASP A 86 -33.40 -2.32 11.78
C ASP A 86 -33.79 -3.16 10.56
N LEU A 87 -32.80 -3.74 9.84
CA LEU A 87 -33.07 -4.60 8.70
C LEU A 87 -33.57 -5.98 9.16
N PRO A 88 -34.55 -6.55 8.43
CA PRO A 88 -34.90 -7.96 8.58
C PRO A 88 -33.70 -8.84 8.40
N TYR A 89 -33.61 -9.95 9.12
CA TYR A 89 -32.46 -10.87 9.10
C TYR A 89 -32.09 -11.35 7.68
N GLU A 90 -33.09 -11.61 6.82
CA GLU A 90 -32.87 -12.02 5.43
C GLU A 90 -32.20 -10.89 4.60
N GLU A 91 -32.60 -9.64 4.82
CA GLU A 91 -32.01 -8.48 4.15
C GLU A 91 -30.58 -8.24 4.66
N PHE A 92 -30.33 -8.41 5.96
CA PHE A 92 -29.01 -8.34 6.55
C PHE A 92 -28.06 -9.40 5.95
N LEU A 93 -28.51 -10.65 5.78
CA LEU A 93 -27.71 -11.72 5.16
C LEU A 93 -27.37 -11.47 3.69
N ASN A 94 -28.24 -10.73 2.99
CA ASN A 94 -28.07 -10.36 1.60
C ASN A 94 -27.39 -9.00 1.43
N ALA A 95 -27.19 -8.23 2.53
CA ALA A 95 -26.48 -6.98 2.48
C ALA A 95 -25.04 -7.17 1.99
N ARG A 96 -24.57 -6.21 1.21
CA ARG A 96 -23.18 -6.22 0.77
C ARG A 96 -22.23 -6.09 1.97
N SER A 97 -21.09 -6.73 1.88
CA SER A 97 -20.02 -6.57 2.88
C SER A 97 -19.70 -5.09 3.08
N THR A 98 -19.59 -4.65 4.33
CA THR A 98 -19.22 -3.28 4.70
C THR A 98 -17.88 -2.87 4.08
N PHE A 99 -16.94 -3.80 3.93
CA PHE A 99 -15.69 -3.53 3.22
C PHE A 99 -15.93 -3.18 1.74
N VAL A 100 -16.79 -3.91 1.05
CA VAL A 100 -17.13 -3.60 -0.36
C VAL A 100 -17.81 -2.24 -0.46
N LYS A 101 -18.73 -1.92 0.45
CA LYS A 101 -19.37 -0.59 0.50
C LYS A 101 -18.35 0.53 0.75
N ALA A 102 -17.41 0.34 1.68
CA ALA A 102 -16.35 1.32 1.94
C ALA A 102 -15.52 1.61 0.67
N TYR A 103 -15.19 0.57 -0.10
CA TYR A 103 -14.50 0.75 -1.38
C TYR A 103 -15.39 1.36 -2.46
N GLU A 104 -16.71 1.05 -2.49
CA GLU A 104 -17.66 1.70 -3.39
C GLU A 104 -17.70 3.21 -3.14
N GLU A 105 -17.77 3.64 -1.86
CA GLU A 105 -17.77 5.06 -1.47
C GLU A 105 -16.52 5.83 -1.97
N VAL A 106 -15.35 5.22 -1.94
CA VAL A 106 -14.10 5.86 -2.37
C VAL A 106 -13.80 5.70 -3.86
N THR A 107 -14.63 4.93 -4.59
CA THR A 107 -14.49 4.71 -6.02
C THR A 107 -15.46 5.53 -6.84
N THR A 108 -16.45 6.17 -6.19
CA THR A 108 -17.45 6.98 -6.88
C THR A 108 -16.87 8.32 -7.29
N THR A 109 -17.05 8.65 -8.58
CA THR A 109 -16.88 9.97 -9.19
C THR A 109 -15.65 10.80 -8.79
N SER A 110 -15.84 12.00 -8.30
CA SER A 110 -14.80 12.99 -8.00
C SER A 110 -13.87 12.60 -6.86
N GLY A 111 -14.36 11.84 -5.86
CA GLY A 111 -13.53 11.29 -4.78
C GLY A 111 -12.46 10.33 -5.27
N TYR A 112 -12.70 9.64 -6.39
CA TYR A 112 -11.73 8.73 -6.98
C TYR A 112 -10.43 9.42 -7.43
N PHE A 113 -10.47 10.73 -7.68
CA PHE A 113 -9.28 11.53 -7.92
C PHE A 113 -8.22 11.38 -6.82
N TYR A 114 -8.65 11.23 -5.55
CA TYR A 114 -7.74 10.98 -4.42
C TYR A 114 -7.42 9.49 -4.26
N SER A 115 -8.43 8.63 -4.35
CA SER A 115 -8.27 7.20 -4.09
C SER A 115 -7.37 6.51 -5.10
N GLN A 116 -7.44 6.89 -6.38
CA GLN A 116 -6.57 6.35 -7.42
C GLN A 116 -5.09 6.67 -7.15
N GLN A 117 -4.77 7.80 -6.52
CA GLN A 117 -3.39 8.15 -6.17
C GLN A 117 -2.80 7.09 -5.25
N LEU A 118 -3.52 6.70 -4.18
CA LEU A 118 -3.06 5.67 -3.27
C LEU A 118 -2.83 4.35 -3.99
N LEU A 119 -3.79 3.93 -4.83
CA LEU A 119 -3.70 2.69 -5.59
C LEU A 119 -2.50 2.69 -6.54
N MET A 120 -2.24 3.82 -7.21
CA MET A 120 -1.08 3.97 -8.10
C MET A 120 0.26 4.02 -7.33
N TRP A 121 0.28 4.47 -6.06
CA TRP A 121 1.46 4.39 -5.20
C TRP A 121 1.72 2.97 -4.70
N VAL A 122 0.68 2.20 -4.43
CA VAL A 122 0.79 0.82 -3.93
C VAL A 122 1.51 -0.07 -4.95
N ILE A 123 1.25 0.09 -6.24
CA ILE A 123 1.83 -0.74 -7.31
C ILE A 123 3.38 -0.68 -7.30
N PRO A 124 4.02 0.48 -7.50
CA PRO A 124 5.48 0.59 -7.42
C PRO A 124 6.01 0.31 -6.01
N GLY A 125 5.24 0.61 -4.97
CA GLY A 125 5.58 0.31 -3.59
C GLY A 125 5.73 -1.17 -3.32
N CYS A 126 4.82 -2.00 -3.80
CA CYS A 126 4.92 -3.47 -3.70
C CYS A 126 6.14 -4.01 -4.47
N ILE A 127 6.41 -3.47 -5.67
CA ILE A 127 7.60 -3.84 -6.45
C ILE A 127 8.88 -3.45 -5.69
N PHE A 128 8.91 -2.26 -5.08
CA PHE A 128 10.03 -1.78 -4.29
C PHE A 128 10.28 -2.65 -3.05
N LEU A 129 9.21 -3.00 -2.32
CA LEU A 129 9.24 -3.94 -1.20
C LEU A 129 9.87 -5.28 -1.60
N GLN A 130 9.37 -5.89 -2.69
CA GLN A 130 9.82 -7.19 -3.18
C GLN A 130 11.28 -7.20 -3.66
N ASN A 131 11.77 -6.09 -4.19
CA ASN A 131 13.14 -5.91 -4.62
C ASN A 131 14.06 -5.36 -3.51
N SER A 132 13.54 -5.22 -2.30
CA SER A 132 14.34 -4.85 -1.13
C SER A 132 15.29 -5.99 -0.73
N ARG A 133 16.24 -5.69 0.14
CA ARG A 133 17.21 -6.69 0.65
C ARG A 133 16.66 -7.50 1.83
N MET A 134 15.41 -7.26 2.21
CA MET A 134 14.78 -7.96 3.32
C MET A 134 14.47 -9.40 2.99
N LYS A 135 14.40 -10.24 4.03
CA LYS A 135 13.91 -11.62 3.88
C LYS A 135 12.49 -11.62 3.30
N LYS A 136 12.20 -12.55 2.39
CA LYS A 136 10.92 -12.67 1.68
C LYS A 136 9.70 -12.70 2.62
N GLN A 137 9.82 -13.36 3.77
CA GLN A 137 8.78 -13.43 4.80
C GLN A 137 8.48 -12.05 5.42
N ILE A 138 9.52 -11.24 5.65
CA ILE A 138 9.39 -9.89 6.19
C ILE A 138 8.73 -8.97 5.15
N THR A 139 9.14 -9.10 3.89
CA THR A 139 8.51 -8.37 2.76
C THR A 139 7.03 -8.67 2.65
N LEU A 140 6.64 -9.96 2.78
CA LEU A 140 5.23 -10.35 2.78
C LEU A 140 4.48 -9.76 3.98
N ALA A 141 5.08 -9.74 5.17
CA ALA A 141 4.48 -9.13 6.36
C ALA A 141 4.22 -7.63 6.15
N TYR A 142 5.16 -6.89 5.55
CA TYR A 142 4.94 -5.48 5.19
C TYR A 142 3.83 -5.31 4.15
N THR A 143 3.80 -6.15 3.11
CA THR A 143 2.73 -6.13 2.09
C THR A 143 1.36 -6.37 2.73
N ALA A 144 1.24 -7.39 3.58
CA ALA A 144 0.00 -7.69 4.28
C ALA A 144 -0.41 -6.58 5.26
N THR A 145 0.54 -5.99 6.00
CA THR A 145 0.28 -4.86 6.90
C THR A 145 -0.23 -3.65 6.12
N GLY A 146 0.29 -3.39 4.91
CA GLY A 146 -0.17 -2.30 4.05
C GLY A 146 -1.58 -2.51 3.52
N PHE A 147 -1.89 -3.71 3.06
CA PHE A 147 -3.21 -4.03 2.47
C PHE A 147 -4.32 -4.16 3.52
N LEU A 148 -4.00 -4.69 4.69
CA LEU A 148 -4.98 -4.92 5.75
C LEU A 148 -5.03 -3.78 6.78
N GLY A 149 -3.97 -3.03 6.92
CA GLY A 149 -3.91 -1.89 7.84
C GLY A 149 -4.07 -0.55 7.13
N ALA A 150 -3.00 -0.06 6.59
CA ALA A 150 -2.92 1.16 5.78
C ALA A 150 -1.53 1.23 5.14
N ILE A 151 -1.43 1.85 3.98
CA ILE A 151 -0.14 2.09 3.32
C ILE A 151 0.72 3.05 4.14
N SER A 152 0.09 4.07 4.71
CA SER A 152 0.75 5.02 5.62
C SER A 152 1.16 4.42 6.98
N LEU A 153 0.72 3.21 7.31
CA LEU A 153 1.28 2.42 8.41
C LEU A 153 2.50 1.61 7.94
N SER A 154 2.35 0.88 6.84
CA SER A 154 3.36 -0.08 6.39
C SER A 154 4.63 0.58 5.85
N PHE A 155 4.50 1.60 4.99
CA PHE A 155 5.65 2.25 4.35
C PHE A 155 6.60 2.94 5.34
N PRO A 156 6.16 3.71 6.34
CA PRO A 156 7.11 4.32 7.27
C PRO A 156 7.85 3.28 8.12
N LEU A 157 7.17 2.21 8.54
CA LEU A 157 7.82 1.10 9.24
C LEU A 157 8.87 0.43 8.35
N PHE A 158 8.54 0.19 7.08
CA PHE A 158 9.45 -0.37 6.10
C PHE A 158 10.65 0.55 5.80
N PHE A 159 10.42 1.85 5.58
CA PHE A 159 11.48 2.81 5.31
C PHE A 159 12.40 3.01 6.52
N SER A 160 11.83 3.04 7.72
CA SER A 160 12.60 3.03 8.97
C SER A 160 13.53 1.81 9.05
N HIS A 161 13.00 0.64 8.74
CA HIS A 161 13.76 -0.61 8.69
C HIS A 161 14.91 -0.53 7.66
N LEU A 162 14.63 -0.07 6.44
CA LEU A 162 15.64 0.08 5.38
C LEU A 162 16.75 1.07 5.75
N LEU A 163 16.41 2.21 6.36
CA LEU A 163 17.39 3.21 6.78
C LEU A 163 18.40 2.64 7.80
N LEU A 164 17.90 1.78 8.69
CA LEU A 164 18.75 1.18 9.73
C LEU A 164 19.55 -0.02 9.23
N LEU A 165 19.00 -0.83 8.31
CA LEU A 165 19.73 -1.93 7.68
C LEU A 165 20.95 -1.47 6.87
N ASP A 166 20.84 -0.31 6.20
CA ASP A 166 21.99 0.24 5.46
C ASP A 166 23.18 0.58 6.35
N VAL A 167 22.97 0.77 7.65
CA VAL A 167 24.05 1.00 8.62
C VAL A 167 24.80 -0.32 8.91
N GLU A 168 24.06 -1.43 9.05
CA GLU A 168 24.68 -2.76 9.28
C GLU A 168 25.55 -3.18 8.10
N GLU A 169 25.07 -3.03 6.86
CA GLU A 169 25.81 -3.49 5.67
C GLU A 169 27.05 -2.66 5.34
N LYS A 170 27.07 -1.37 5.67
CA LYS A 170 28.24 -0.53 5.38
C LYS A 170 29.49 -0.98 6.17
N GLU A 171 29.32 -1.59 7.32
CA GLU A 171 30.42 -2.07 8.15
C GLU A 171 30.93 -3.44 7.70
N GLU A 172 30.04 -4.35 7.27
CA GLU A 172 30.47 -5.65 6.75
C GLU A 172 31.27 -5.54 5.44
N LYS A 173 31.04 -4.46 4.67
CA LYS A 173 31.72 -4.23 3.38
C LYS A 173 33.02 -3.45 3.47
N ASN A 174 33.40 -2.92 4.63
CA ASN A 174 34.71 -2.26 4.78
C ASN A 174 35.91 -3.24 4.74
N GLU A 175 35.66 -4.55 4.69
CA GLU A 175 36.70 -5.55 4.64
C GLU A 175 36.98 -6.15 3.27
N ASP A 176 36.07 -6.12 2.29
CA ASP A 176 36.44 -6.53 0.92
C ASP A 176 35.34 -6.23 -0.13
N GLN A 177 35.81 -5.85 -1.31
CA GLN A 177 35.21 -5.88 -2.63
C GLN A 177 34.36 -4.70 -3.12
N SER A 178 34.91 -4.11 -4.18
CA SER A 178 34.17 -3.39 -5.22
C SER A 178 33.11 -4.31 -5.90
N SER A 179 31.95 -4.49 -5.28
CA SER A 179 30.88 -5.24 -5.92
C SER A 179 30.33 -4.41 -7.09
N ILE A 180 30.50 -4.91 -8.30
CA ILE A 180 29.82 -4.46 -9.52
C ILE A 180 28.33 -4.39 -9.19
N LYS A 181 27.78 -3.17 -9.21
CA LYS A 181 26.34 -2.96 -9.03
C LYS A 181 25.61 -3.52 -10.24
N THR A 182 25.25 -4.79 -10.21
CA THR A 182 24.37 -5.39 -11.20
C THR A 182 23.04 -4.63 -11.18
N ALA A 183 22.60 -4.14 -12.34
CA ALA A 183 21.33 -3.46 -12.46
C ALA A 183 20.22 -4.44 -12.05
N LYS A 184 19.38 -4.06 -11.09
CA LYS A 184 18.24 -4.88 -10.68
C LYS A 184 17.24 -4.97 -11.81
N THR A 185 16.79 -6.18 -12.12
CA THR A 185 15.77 -6.47 -13.13
C THR A 185 14.45 -6.83 -12.46
N ALA A 186 13.34 -6.41 -13.08
CA ALA A 186 12.01 -6.86 -12.69
C ALA A 186 11.73 -8.23 -13.30
N SER A 187 11.14 -9.13 -12.54
CA SER A 187 10.67 -10.40 -13.07
C SER A 187 9.45 -10.20 -13.98
N LEU A 188 9.26 -11.09 -14.95
CA LEU A 188 8.08 -11.08 -15.81
C LEU A 188 6.78 -11.10 -14.99
N LEU A 189 6.77 -11.86 -13.90
CA LEU A 189 5.63 -11.93 -12.98
C LEU A 189 5.32 -10.54 -12.38
N GLN A 190 6.32 -9.78 -11.93
CA GLN A 190 6.13 -8.44 -11.40
C GLN A 190 5.57 -7.49 -12.46
N ILE A 191 6.05 -7.58 -13.70
CA ILE A 191 5.59 -6.76 -14.81
C ILE A 191 4.12 -7.07 -15.13
N VAL A 192 3.78 -8.35 -15.28
CA VAL A 192 2.40 -8.77 -15.58
C VAL A 192 1.45 -8.35 -14.46
N CYS A 193 1.82 -8.59 -13.20
CA CYS A 193 1.01 -8.18 -12.05
C CYS A 193 0.82 -6.65 -12.00
N ALA A 194 1.87 -5.87 -12.27
CA ALA A 194 1.77 -4.41 -12.31
C ALA A 194 0.81 -3.93 -13.42
N VAL A 195 0.89 -4.51 -14.61
CA VAL A 195 -0.01 -4.16 -15.73
C VAL A 195 -1.46 -4.49 -15.40
N ILE A 196 -1.73 -5.68 -14.84
CA ILE A 196 -3.08 -6.07 -14.43
C ILE A 196 -3.59 -5.13 -13.33
N ALA A 197 -2.75 -4.75 -12.37
CA ALA A 197 -3.12 -3.82 -11.31
C ALA A 197 -3.48 -2.42 -11.87
N VAL A 198 -2.70 -1.89 -12.81
CA VAL A 198 -3.02 -0.60 -13.49
C VAL A 198 -4.35 -0.69 -14.24
N ILE A 199 -4.59 -1.79 -14.97
CA ILE A 199 -5.87 -2.01 -15.66
C ILE A 199 -7.02 -2.03 -14.66
N ALA A 200 -6.87 -2.74 -13.52
CA ALA A 200 -7.89 -2.79 -12.49
C ALA A 200 -8.19 -1.39 -11.92
N VAL A 201 -7.17 -0.56 -11.65
CA VAL A 201 -7.37 0.83 -11.20
C VAL A 201 -8.18 1.65 -12.21
N VAL A 202 -7.94 1.49 -13.51
CA VAL A 202 -8.70 2.20 -14.56
C VAL A 202 -10.14 1.71 -14.66
N VAL A 203 -10.39 0.42 -14.45
CA VAL A 203 -11.72 -0.21 -14.64
C VAL A 203 -12.64 0.02 -13.43
N LEU A 204 -12.09 0.11 -12.22
CA LEU A 204 -12.87 0.22 -10.98
C LEU A 204 -13.97 1.30 -11.02
N PRO A 205 -13.71 2.59 -11.32
CA PRO A 205 -14.75 3.62 -11.29
C PRO A 205 -15.81 3.46 -12.37
N GLN A 206 -15.49 2.75 -13.46
CA GLN A 206 -16.44 2.50 -14.55
C GLN A 206 -17.44 1.38 -14.22
N THR A 207 -17.06 0.48 -13.31
CA THR A 207 -17.85 -0.73 -13.01
C THR A 207 -18.63 -0.62 -11.71
N VAL A 208 -18.32 0.32 -10.84
CA VAL A 208 -18.94 0.45 -9.51
C VAL A 208 -20.46 0.50 -9.55
N HIS A 209 -21.04 1.25 -10.51
CA HIS A 209 -22.50 1.37 -10.63
C HIS A 209 -23.08 0.52 -11.76
N THR A 210 -22.30 0.23 -12.82
CA THR A 210 -22.81 -0.43 -14.02
C THR A 210 -22.75 -1.95 -13.93
N HIS A 211 -21.69 -2.49 -13.29
CA HIS A 211 -21.41 -3.92 -13.22
C HIS A 211 -20.87 -4.30 -11.83
N PRO A 212 -21.71 -4.36 -10.77
CA PRO A 212 -21.23 -4.59 -9.39
C PRO A 212 -20.40 -5.85 -9.20
N GLN A 213 -20.71 -6.93 -9.93
CA GLN A 213 -19.91 -8.17 -9.86
C GLN A 213 -18.50 -7.98 -10.46
N THR A 214 -18.42 -7.29 -11.60
CA THR A 214 -17.12 -6.96 -12.23
C THR A 214 -16.31 -6.04 -11.33
N TYR A 215 -16.96 -5.09 -10.66
CA TYR A 215 -16.32 -4.22 -9.68
C TYR A 215 -15.67 -5.01 -8.54
N VAL A 216 -16.42 -5.93 -7.90
CA VAL A 216 -15.90 -6.77 -6.83
C VAL A 216 -14.73 -7.63 -7.32
N ILE A 217 -14.84 -8.22 -8.51
CA ILE A 217 -13.76 -9.01 -9.10
C ILE A 217 -12.52 -8.14 -9.34
N ALA A 218 -12.67 -6.95 -9.92
CA ALA A 218 -11.55 -6.04 -10.19
C ALA A 218 -10.87 -5.58 -8.89
N LEU A 219 -11.66 -5.29 -7.85
CA LEU A 219 -11.16 -4.91 -6.53
C LEU A 219 -10.32 -6.03 -5.88
N PHE A 220 -10.85 -7.26 -5.83
CA PHE A 220 -10.10 -8.40 -5.30
C PHE A 220 -8.88 -8.73 -6.15
N LEU A 221 -9.02 -8.68 -7.47
CA LEU A 221 -7.92 -8.91 -8.40
C LEU A 221 -6.77 -7.95 -8.13
N LEU A 222 -7.05 -6.66 -7.96
CA LEU A 222 -6.04 -5.65 -7.65
C LEU A 222 -5.21 -6.03 -6.41
N HIS A 223 -5.85 -6.42 -5.32
CA HIS A 223 -5.15 -6.79 -4.08
C HIS A 223 -4.37 -8.09 -4.22
N ILE A 224 -4.98 -9.11 -4.85
CA ILE A 224 -4.35 -10.44 -5.02
C ILE A 224 -3.14 -10.34 -5.94
N VAL A 225 -3.25 -9.67 -7.10
CA VAL A 225 -2.15 -9.58 -8.08
C VAL A 225 -0.92 -8.91 -7.49
N LEU A 226 -1.11 -7.91 -6.63
CA LEU A 226 0.00 -7.23 -5.97
C LEU A 226 0.67 -8.07 -4.88
N ALA A 227 -0.05 -9.03 -4.29
CA ALA A 227 0.50 -9.98 -3.33
C ALA A 227 1.18 -11.20 -3.98
N ILE A 228 0.76 -11.60 -5.19
CA ILE A 228 1.27 -12.79 -5.89
C ILE A 228 2.80 -12.86 -5.97
N PRO A 229 3.53 -11.82 -6.42
CA PRO A 229 4.98 -11.92 -6.53
C PRO A 229 5.67 -12.14 -5.17
N ALA A 230 5.13 -11.51 -4.10
CA ALA A 230 5.63 -11.73 -2.74
C ALA A 230 5.36 -13.17 -2.25
N LEU A 231 4.15 -13.67 -2.48
CA LEU A 231 3.77 -15.05 -2.14
C LEU A 231 4.60 -16.06 -2.92
N CYS A 232 4.67 -15.94 -4.24
CA CYS A 232 5.46 -16.85 -5.09
C CYS A 232 6.93 -16.87 -4.66
N SER A 233 7.49 -15.74 -4.25
CA SER A 233 8.87 -15.67 -3.80
C SER A 233 9.18 -16.52 -2.57
N LEU A 234 8.18 -16.88 -1.75
CA LEU A 234 8.35 -17.77 -0.60
C LEU A 234 8.59 -19.23 -1.02
N PHE A 235 7.98 -19.63 -2.14
CA PHE A 235 8.01 -21.03 -2.62
C PHE A 235 9.14 -21.29 -3.61
N ILE A 236 9.67 -20.23 -4.26
CA ILE A 236 10.83 -20.34 -5.14
C ILE A 236 12.08 -20.34 -4.27
N THR A 237 12.55 -21.52 -3.89
CA THR A 237 13.82 -21.68 -3.19
C THR A 237 14.97 -21.49 -4.18
N SER A 238 16.10 -20.98 -3.70
CA SER A 238 17.32 -20.77 -4.50
C SER A 238 17.87 -22.05 -5.15
N GLU A 239 17.44 -23.23 -4.70
CA GLU A 239 17.80 -24.52 -5.29
C GLU A 239 17.13 -24.76 -6.64
N VAL A 240 15.96 -24.15 -6.91
CA VAL A 240 15.27 -24.28 -8.20
C VAL A 240 15.97 -23.45 -9.29
N GLU A 241 16.63 -22.36 -8.93
CA GLU A 241 17.45 -21.56 -9.88
C GLU A 241 18.67 -22.31 -10.40
N VAL A 242 19.21 -23.28 -9.63
CA VAL A 242 20.40 -24.08 -10.00
C VAL A 242 20.02 -25.29 -10.88
N LEU A 243 18.77 -25.75 -10.83
CA LEU A 243 18.33 -26.96 -11.52
C LEU A 243 17.67 -26.72 -12.88
N LEU A 244 17.37 -25.46 -13.24
CA LEU A 244 16.92 -25.14 -14.59
C LEU A 244 18.15 -25.07 -15.50
N PRO A 245 18.34 -26.03 -16.43
CA PRO A 245 19.43 -25.94 -17.38
C PRO A 245 19.26 -24.64 -18.18
N THR A 246 20.36 -23.95 -18.38
CA THR A 246 20.51 -22.71 -19.17
C THR A 246 20.17 -22.93 -20.66
N THR A 247 19.02 -23.51 -20.94
CA THR A 247 18.44 -23.50 -22.26
C THR A 247 17.87 -22.10 -22.46
N THR A 248 18.47 -21.37 -23.36
CA THR A 248 18.14 -20.08 -24.01
C THR A 248 16.65 -19.73 -24.05
N THR A 249 16.00 -19.66 -22.91
CA THR A 249 14.76 -18.93 -22.78
C THR A 249 15.16 -17.47 -22.68
N THR A 250 14.88 -16.70 -23.72
CA THR A 250 14.94 -15.23 -23.72
C THR A 250 14.07 -14.74 -22.57
N THR A 251 14.65 -14.70 -21.36
CA THR A 251 14.02 -14.11 -20.20
C THR A 251 13.89 -12.61 -20.52
N ILE A 252 12.66 -12.17 -20.77
CA ILE A 252 12.36 -10.74 -20.89
C ILE A 252 12.65 -10.14 -19.52
N SER A 253 13.87 -9.62 -19.36
CA SER A 253 14.28 -8.91 -18.16
C SER A 253 14.22 -7.42 -18.45
N LEU A 254 13.21 -6.75 -17.91
CA LEU A 254 13.13 -5.30 -17.97
C LEU A 254 13.93 -4.72 -16.80
N GLN A 255 14.81 -3.76 -17.06
CA GLN A 255 15.45 -3.05 -15.98
C GLN A 255 14.39 -2.40 -15.10
N LEU A 256 14.51 -2.57 -13.79
CA LEU A 256 13.54 -2.06 -12.81
C LEU A 256 13.27 -0.56 -12.96
N GLN A 257 14.28 0.20 -13.39
CA GLN A 257 14.17 1.62 -13.71
C GLN A 257 13.14 1.90 -14.80
N HIS A 258 13.15 1.13 -15.90
CA HIS A 258 12.20 1.32 -17.00
C HIS A 258 10.77 0.97 -16.57
N LEU A 259 10.61 -0.06 -15.72
CA LEU A 259 9.31 -0.38 -15.16
C LEU A 259 8.76 0.78 -14.31
N TYR A 260 9.58 1.40 -13.45
CA TYR A 260 9.16 2.57 -12.68
C TYR A 260 8.83 3.77 -13.55
N PHE A 261 9.58 4.03 -14.63
CA PHE A 261 9.23 5.08 -15.60
C PHE A 261 7.89 4.81 -16.28
N GLY A 262 7.66 3.56 -16.70
CA GLY A 262 6.37 3.16 -17.29
C GLY A 262 5.21 3.34 -16.32
N LEU A 263 5.37 2.92 -15.04
CA LEU A 263 4.38 3.11 -14.01
C LEU A 263 4.12 4.59 -13.69
N THR A 264 5.17 5.42 -13.65
CA THR A 264 5.02 6.87 -13.47
C THR A 264 4.24 7.49 -14.60
N GLY A 265 4.52 7.11 -15.87
CA GLY A 265 3.76 7.57 -17.02
C GLY A 265 2.30 7.13 -16.98
N ALA A 266 2.04 5.87 -16.63
CA ALA A 266 0.68 5.36 -16.46
C ALA A 266 -0.07 6.09 -15.35
N SER A 267 0.59 6.29 -14.19
CA SER A 267 0.05 7.05 -13.07
C SER A 267 -0.34 8.45 -13.46
N PHE A 268 0.55 9.17 -14.15
CA PHE A 268 0.27 10.52 -14.63
C PHE A 268 -0.96 10.58 -15.55
N VAL A 269 -1.10 9.62 -16.48
CA VAL A 269 -2.27 9.57 -17.38
C VAL A 269 -3.56 9.30 -16.61
N VAL A 270 -3.55 8.33 -15.70
CA VAL A 270 -4.71 8.01 -14.86
C VAL A 270 -5.08 9.21 -13.99
N HIS A 271 -4.10 9.83 -13.34
CA HIS A 271 -4.29 10.99 -12.49
C HIS A 271 -4.87 12.18 -13.26
N LEU A 272 -4.31 12.50 -14.43
CA LEU A 272 -4.80 13.59 -15.29
C LEU A 272 -6.24 13.36 -15.75
N THR A 273 -6.60 12.12 -16.09
CA THR A 273 -7.95 11.74 -16.50
C THR A 273 -8.95 12.02 -15.37
N HIS A 274 -8.64 11.59 -14.14
CA HIS A 274 -9.52 11.79 -12.98
C HIS A 274 -9.51 13.24 -12.48
N LEU A 275 -8.39 13.96 -12.61
CA LEU A 275 -8.33 15.41 -12.34
C LEU A 275 -9.28 16.17 -13.28
N ILE A 276 -9.26 15.88 -14.58
CA ILE A 276 -10.14 16.51 -15.55
C ILE A 276 -11.62 16.24 -15.20
N THR A 277 -11.94 15.02 -14.77
CA THR A 277 -13.30 14.67 -14.34
C THR A 277 -13.68 15.45 -13.08
N ALA A 278 -12.85 15.45 -12.06
CA ALA A 278 -13.09 16.16 -10.80
C ALA A 278 -13.24 17.69 -11.03
N VAL A 279 -12.42 18.28 -11.91
CA VAL A 279 -12.51 19.71 -12.27
C VAL A 279 -13.81 20.02 -13.01
N LYS A 280 -14.31 19.12 -13.88
CA LYS A 280 -15.61 19.31 -14.55
C LYS A 280 -16.79 19.24 -13.59
N GLU A 281 -16.69 18.47 -12.54
CA GLU A 281 -17.73 18.31 -11.52
C GLU A 281 -17.65 19.40 -10.43
N SER A 282 -16.49 20.05 -10.27
CA SER A 282 -16.27 21.14 -9.31
C SER A 282 -16.68 22.48 -9.87
N SER A 283 -17.32 23.32 -9.06
CA SER A 283 -17.59 24.72 -9.39
C SER A 283 -16.47 25.66 -8.90
N THR A 284 -15.73 25.22 -7.89
CA THR A 284 -14.66 25.99 -7.24
C THR A 284 -13.49 25.09 -6.87
N ILE A 285 -12.32 25.70 -6.61
CA ILE A 285 -11.15 24.97 -6.04
C ILE A 285 -11.51 24.37 -4.68
N SER A 286 -12.35 25.04 -3.90
CA SER A 286 -12.83 24.53 -2.61
C SER A 286 -13.60 23.21 -2.77
N ASP A 287 -14.45 23.08 -3.80
CA ASP A 287 -15.17 21.84 -4.09
C ASP A 287 -14.20 20.70 -4.42
N LEU A 288 -13.19 21.00 -5.25
CA LEU A 288 -12.15 20.03 -5.60
C LEU A 288 -11.42 19.50 -4.35
N ILE A 289 -11.08 20.38 -3.43
CA ILE A 289 -10.49 19.99 -2.14
C ILE A 289 -11.51 19.18 -1.33
N HIS A 290 -12.76 19.62 -1.26
CA HIS A 290 -13.82 18.98 -0.48
C HIS A 290 -14.09 17.53 -0.92
N PHE A 291 -13.93 17.19 -2.20
CA PHE A 291 -14.07 15.82 -2.70
C PHE A 291 -13.18 14.80 -1.97
N GLY A 292 -12.02 15.22 -1.47
CA GLY A 292 -11.15 14.37 -0.66
C GLY A 292 -11.67 14.08 0.75
N TRP A 293 -12.65 14.83 1.25
CA TRP A 293 -13.16 14.75 2.63
C TRP A 293 -14.68 14.72 2.72
N GLN A 294 -15.37 14.28 1.65
CA GLN A 294 -16.84 14.32 1.58
C GLN A 294 -17.54 13.31 2.51
N ASN A 295 -16.88 12.21 2.86
CA ASN A 295 -17.37 11.21 3.80
C ASN A 295 -16.19 10.58 4.57
N THR A 296 -16.49 9.73 5.56
CA THR A 296 -15.48 9.10 6.43
C THR A 296 -14.52 8.18 5.66
N CYS A 297 -15.02 7.39 4.70
CA CYS A 297 -14.20 6.51 3.87
C CYS A 297 -13.25 7.31 2.99
N GLN A 298 -13.76 8.34 2.30
CA GLN A 298 -12.95 9.19 1.44
C GLN A 298 -11.91 9.97 2.26
N SER A 299 -12.29 10.47 3.43
CA SER A 299 -11.36 11.13 4.35
C SER A 299 -10.23 10.19 4.80
N SER A 300 -10.56 8.94 5.13
CA SER A 300 -9.55 7.92 5.49
C SER A 300 -8.51 7.73 4.39
N ILE A 301 -8.96 7.52 3.14
CA ILE A 301 -8.08 7.37 1.99
C ILE A 301 -7.25 8.63 1.73
N SER A 302 -7.85 9.81 1.83
CA SER A 302 -7.14 11.08 1.61
C SER A 302 -6.04 11.32 2.65
N TYR A 303 -6.29 11.01 3.92
CA TYR A 303 -5.24 11.04 4.94
C TYR A 303 -4.15 10.01 4.66
N ASP A 304 -4.51 8.78 4.22
CA ASP A 304 -3.53 7.76 3.85
C ASP A 304 -2.62 8.25 2.71
N VAL A 305 -3.18 8.92 1.67
CA VAL A 305 -2.42 9.56 0.59
C VAL A 305 -1.48 10.64 1.13
N VAL A 306 -1.99 11.58 1.93
CA VAL A 306 -1.19 12.71 2.46
C VAL A 306 -0.02 12.17 3.30
N PHE A 307 -0.29 11.24 4.22
CA PHE A 307 0.77 10.64 5.02
C PHE A 307 1.77 9.86 4.17
N THR A 308 1.32 9.10 3.18
CA THR A 308 2.20 8.35 2.27
C THR A 308 3.15 9.28 1.52
N ILE A 309 2.66 10.40 0.99
CA ILE A 309 3.47 11.42 0.30
C ILE A 309 4.52 12.01 1.25
N LEU A 310 4.12 12.44 2.44
CA LEU A 310 5.03 13.01 3.44
C LEU A 310 6.12 12.02 3.86
N ILE A 311 5.74 10.76 4.08
CA ILE A 311 6.63 9.67 4.48
C ILE A 311 7.64 9.36 3.37
N CYS A 312 7.20 9.28 2.11
CA CYS A 312 8.08 9.10 0.96
C CYS A 312 9.06 10.28 0.83
N GLY A 313 8.59 11.51 1.01
CA GLY A 313 9.43 12.70 1.02
C GLY A 313 10.50 12.67 2.12
N LEU A 314 10.12 12.29 3.34
CA LEU A 314 11.07 12.13 4.45
C LEU A 314 12.12 11.06 4.16
N TYR A 315 11.70 9.90 3.65
CA TYR A 315 12.63 8.83 3.29
C TYR A 315 13.61 9.24 2.18
N VAL A 316 13.12 9.85 1.11
CA VAL A 316 13.95 10.34 0.01
C VAL A 316 14.86 11.47 0.49
N GLY A 317 14.36 12.38 1.33
CA GLY A 317 15.13 13.44 1.95
C GLY A 317 16.29 12.89 2.80
N ALA A 318 16.05 11.84 3.57
CA ALA A 318 17.07 11.17 4.36
C ALA A 318 18.17 10.51 3.50
N ARG A 319 17.81 10.02 2.32
CA ARG A 319 18.71 9.29 1.41
C ARG A 319 19.44 10.18 0.40
N ARG A 320 18.79 11.21 -0.10
CA ARG A 320 19.24 12.03 -1.25
C ARG A 320 19.40 13.50 -0.93
N GLY A 321 19.09 13.90 0.29
CA GLY A 321 19.12 15.27 0.77
C GLY A 321 17.73 15.95 0.74
N PHE A 322 17.59 16.97 1.58
CA PHE A 322 16.31 17.66 1.86
C PHE A 322 15.59 18.14 0.60
N GLY A 323 16.32 18.76 -0.35
CA GLY A 323 15.74 19.24 -1.60
C GLY A 323 15.04 18.15 -2.42
N SER A 324 15.62 16.94 -2.48
CA SER A 324 15.00 15.80 -3.17
C SER A 324 13.72 15.33 -2.46
N GLY A 325 13.70 15.36 -1.13
CA GLY A 325 12.50 15.05 -0.34
C GLY A 325 11.38 16.07 -0.58
N CYS A 326 11.70 17.37 -0.59
CA CYS A 326 10.75 18.42 -0.92
C CYS A 326 10.16 18.26 -2.33
N LEU A 327 10.98 17.91 -3.33
CA LEU A 327 10.50 17.65 -4.69
C LEU A 327 9.48 16.49 -4.71
N VAL A 328 9.71 15.42 -3.98
CA VAL A 328 8.74 14.31 -3.88
C VAL A 328 7.42 14.82 -3.33
N VAL A 329 7.42 15.57 -2.22
CA VAL A 329 6.19 16.09 -1.61
C VAL A 329 5.46 17.05 -2.55
N MET A 330 6.20 17.93 -3.25
CA MET A 330 5.60 18.92 -4.15
C MET A 330 5.05 18.33 -5.44
N LEU A 331 5.72 17.32 -6.02
CA LEU A 331 5.34 16.76 -7.31
C LEU A 331 4.37 15.59 -7.20
N SER A 332 4.34 14.88 -6.08
CA SER A 332 3.47 13.71 -5.92
C SER A 332 1.99 13.99 -6.19
N PRO A 333 1.39 15.11 -5.73
CA PRO A 333 -0.01 15.40 -6.02
C PRO A 333 -0.32 15.62 -7.50
N PHE A 334 0.70 15.77 -8.35
CA PHE A 334 0.55 16.00 -9.79
C PHE A 334 0.95 14.81 -10.65
N ILE A 335 1.69 13.85 -10.10
CA ILE A 335 2.29 12.74 -10.86
C ILE A 335 1.70 11.40 -10.46
N SER A 336 1.17 11.31 -9.27
CA SER A 336 0.66 10.04 -8.70
C SER A 336 -0.76 9.70 -9.10
#